data_d7f9dd30b61def2c2593aebd676c9524
#
_entry.id   d7f9dd30b61def2c2593aebd676c9524
#
_cell.length_a   1.000
_cell.length_b   1.000
_cell.length_c   1.000
_cell.angle_alpha   90.00
_cell.angle_beta   90.00
_cell.angle_gamma   90.00
#
_symmetry.space_group_name_H-M   'P 1'
#
loop_
_entity.id
_entity.type
_entity.pdbx_description
1 polymer ?
#
loop_
_entity_poly.entity_id
_entity_poly.type
_entity_poly.pdbx_seq_one_letter_code
_entity_poly.pdbx_strand_id
1 'polypeptide(L)'
;PEEWREFVDIEWERQRVNALYLERAISYYQKIRIPHNTIHKIMLEKGYASEQESKKKRRKPWIRYERAHSLSAVHMDWHISKAVPGKQVCVVLDDASRKVLSGGEFESATEENSVLLLKEALESCRSAYNIGIRECISDHGTQFYADKRDKHGNAKHLFEEFLRTEVVKQILCRIKHPQTNGKEEKWFDFYEHHRGRYGSVGELIDWYNNRMHGSLNMRVCETPNQAFIRKMPPECWMWLAKDLLEL
;
A
#
# COMPACT_ATOMS: atom_id res chain seq x y z
N PRO A 1 -2.66 6.78 35.00
CA PRO A 1 -1.78 5.72 35.53
C PRO A 1 -0.53 5.61 34.66
N GLU A 2 0.62 5.27 35.25
CA GLU A 2 1.90 5.09 34.53
C GLU A 2 1.80 3.98 33.48
N GLU A 3 1.14 2.89 33.78
CA GLU A 3 0.86 1.78 32.85
C GLU A 3 0.19 2.23 31.53
N TRP A 4 -0.66 3.26 31.58
CA TRP A 4 -1.29 3.78 30.34
C TRP A 4 -0.29 4.45 29.43
N ARG A 5 0.74 5.07 29.97
CA ARG A 5 1.83 5.70 29.22
C ARG A 5 2.67 4.64 28.52
N GLU A 6 2.95 3.54 29.22
CA GLU A 6 3.68 2.41 28.67
C GLU A 6 2.91 1.74 27.51
N PHE A 7 1.61 1.49 27.67
CA PHE A 7 0.79 0.94 26.58
C PHE A 7 0.71 1.89 25.36
N VAL A 8 0.66 3.20 25.58
CA VAL A 8 0.69 4.18 24.50
C VAL A 8 2.04 4.13 23.78
N ASP A 9 3.15 3.98 24.50
CA ASP A 9 4.49 3.88 23.90
C ASP A 9 4.63 2.61 23.06
N ILE A 10 4.30 1.46 23.64
CA ILE A 10 4.38 0.16 22.94
C ILE A 10 3.58 0.20 21.62
N GLU A 11 2.33 0.61 21.69
CA GLU A 11 1.49 0.62 20.50
C GLU A 11 1.82 1.78 19.55
N TRP A 12 2.34 2.89 20.06
CA TRP A 12 2.84 3.97 19.21
C TRP A 12 4.06 3.53 18.39
N GLU A 13 5.04 2.90 19.01
CA GLU A 13 6.22 2.39 18.29
C GLU A 13 5.83 1.35 17.23
N ARG A 14 4.84 0.53 17.55
CA ARG A 14 4.36 -0.53 16.66
C ARG A 14 3.53 -0.01 15.49
N GLN A 15 2.64 0.97 15.73
CA GLN A 15 1.57 1.32 14.79
C GLN A 15 1.73 2.71 14.14
N ARG A 16 2.32 3.68 14.83
CA ARG A 16 2.48 5.08 14.35
C ARG A 16 1.20 5.67 13.79
N VAL A 17 0.11 5.59 14.53
CA VAL A 17 -1.22 6.07 14.15
C VAL A 17 -1.74 7.13 15.10
N ASN A 18 -2.82 7.83 14.77
CA ASN A 18 -3.43 8.82 15.63
C ASN A 18 -4.10 8.20 16.87
N ALA A 19 -4.44 9.04 17.86
CA ALA A 19 -4.99 8.61 19.15
C ALA A 19 -6.27 7.76 19.02
N LEU A 20 -7.12 8.02 18.04
CA LEU A 20 -8.35 7.23 17.82
C LEU A 20 -8.04 5.79 17.40
N TYR A 21 -7.03 5.62 16.57
CA TYR A 21 -6.59 4.28 16.14
C TYR A 21 -5.78 3.59 17.23
N LEU A 22 -4.98 4.36 18.00
CA LEU A 22 -4.30 3.82 19.18
C LEU A 22 -5.27 3.32 20.25
N GLU A 23 -6.41 4.00 20.51
CA GLU A 23 -7.46 3.48 21.40
C GLU A 23 -7.91 2.08 20.97
N ARG A 24 -8.09 1.87 19.66
CA ARG A 24 -8.48 0.56 19.12
C ARG A 24 -7.38 -0.48 19.22
N ALA A 25 -6.13 -0.09 18.90
CA ALA A 25 -4.98 -0.98 19.01
C ALA A 25 -4.75 -1.43 20.45
N ILE A 26 -4.72 -0.50 21.42
CA ILE A 26 -4.57 -0.80 22.83
C ILE A 26 -5.72 -1.69 23.32
N SER A 27 -6.96 -1.37 22.95
CA SER A 27 -8.10 -2.21 23.33
C SER A 27 -8.01 -3.62 22.74
N TYR A 28 -7.52 -3.77 21.53
CA TYR A 28 -7.41 -5.06 20.86
C TYR A 28 -6.25 -5.90 21.38
N TYR A 29 -5.05 -5.31 21.51
CA TYR A 29 -3.84 -6.05 21.90
C TYR A 29 -3.64 -6.16 23.39
N GLN A 30 -3.88 -5.07 24.14
CA GLN A 30 -3.66 -5.00 25.59
C GLN A 30 -4.90 -5.32 26.42
N LYS A 31 -6.07 -5.47 25.77
CA LYS A 31 -7.39 -5.73 26.40
C LYS A 31 -7.82 -4.65 27.40
N ILE A 32 -7.27 -3.45 27.29
CA ILE A 32 -7.56 -2.30 28.15
C ILE A 32 -8.13 -1.17 27.27
N ARG A 33 -9.15 -0.49 27.77
CA ARG A 33 -9.72 0.68 27.11
C ARG A 33 -9.17 1.96 27.72
N ILE A 34 -8.37 2.70 26.95
CA ILE A 34 -7.92 4.06 27.27
C ILE A 34 -8.61 5.02 26.29
N PRO A 35 -9.40 6.00 26.77
CA PRO A 35 -10.08 6.93 25.86
C PRO A 35 -9.08 7.69 24.98
N HIS A 36 -9.40 7.86 23.68
CA HIS A 36 -8.51 8.54 22.74
C HIS A 36 -8.11 9.96 23.13
N ASN A 37 -8.98 10.69 23.85
CA ASN A 37 -8.62 12.01 24.38
C ASN A 37 -7.49 11.94 25.41
N THR A 38 -7.45 10.89 26.26
CA THR A 38 -6.37 10.65 27.20
C THR A 38 -5.09 10.24 26.48
N ILE A 39 -5.23 9.34 25.48
CA ILE A 39 -4.10 8.94 24.62
C ILE A 39 -3.53 10.17 23.91
N HIS A 40 -4.38 11.05 23.36
CA HIS A 40 -3.92 12.25 22.66
C HIS A 40 -3.11 13.18 23.59
N LYS A 41 -3.54 13.36 24.84
CA LYS A 41 -2.76 14.13 25.84
C LYS A 41 -1.38 13.51 26.09
N ILE A 42 -1.32 12.19 26.29
CA ILE A 42 -0.05 11.47 26.46
C ILE A 42 0.84 11.64 25.21
N MET A 43 0.25 11.54 24.03
CA MET A 43 0.99 11.73 22.77
C MET A 43 1.56 13.15 22.61
N LEU A 44 0.82 14.19 23.03
CA LEU A 44 1.32 15.57 23.06
C LEU A 44 2.49 15.72 24.03
N GLU A 45 2.36 15.21 25.26
CA GLU A 45 3.41 15.26 26.31
C GLU A 45 4.70 14.55 25.86
N LYS A 46 4.58 13.47 25.07
CA LYS A 46 5.72 12.69 24.57
C LYS A 46 6.23 13.15 23.19
N GLY A 47 5.63 14.18 22.61
CA GLY A 47 6.01 14.68 21.27
C GLY A 47 5.62 13.75 20.12
N TYR A 48 4.73 12.79 20.35
CA TYR A 48 4.20 11.89 19.31
C TYR A 48 3.10 12.54 18.45
N ALA A 49 2.50 13.61 18.95
CA ALA A 49 1.54 14.45 18.24
C ALA A 49 1.87 15.93 18.46
N SER A 50 1.44 16.77 17.52
CA SER A 50 1.45 18.22 17.65
C SER A 50 0.03 18.75 17.65
N GLU A 51 -0.22 19.87 18.34
CA GLU A 51 -1.47 20.59 18.21
C GLU A 51 -1.60 21.12 16.78
N GLN A 52 -2.63 20.70 16.09
CA GLN A 52 -2.97 21.24 14.78
C GLN A 52 -4.17 22.17 14.93
N GLU A 53 -4.04 23.41 14.47
CA GLU A 53 -5.21 24.28 14.27
C GLU A 53 -6.21 23.53 13.38
N SER A 54 -7.38 23.24 13.93
CA SER A 54 -8.35 22.36 13.30
C SER A 54 -8.79 22.90 11.95
N LYS A 55 -8.38 22.28 10.87
CA LYS A 55 -8.92 22.51 9.53
C LYS A 55 -10.37 21.99 9.46
N LYS A 56 -11.32 22.77 9.95
CA LYS A 56 -12.78 22.46 9.98
C LYS A 56 -13.44 22.51 8.60
N LYS A 57 -12.78 22.13 7.51
CA LYS A 57 -13.46 21.98 6.23
C LYS A 57 -14.11 20.60 6.15
N ARG A 58 -15.45 20.54 6.13
CA ARG A 58 -16.20 19.32 5.79
C ARG A 58 -15.74 18.83 4.43
N ARG A 59 -15.08 17.65 4.41
CA ARG A 59 -14.73 16.97 3.15
C ARG A 59 -16.01 16.40 2.54
N LYS A 60 -16.14 16.49 1.20
CA LYS A 60 -17.19 15.78 0.46
C LYS A 60 -17.08 14.28 0.74
N PRO A 61 -18.20 13.54 0.87
CA PRO A 61 -18.15 12.09 1.02
C PRO A 61 -17.47 11.49 -0.20
N TRP A 62 -16.45 10.67 0.04
CA TRP A 62 -15.72 9.97 -1.01
C TRP A 62 -16.40 8.65 -1.30
N ILE A 63 -16.61 8.34 -2.58
CA ILE A 63 -17.01 7.00 -3.02
C ILE A 63 -15.74 6.14 -3.00
N ARG A 64 -15.76 5.08 -2.20
CA ARG A 64 -14.64 4.15 -2.10
C ARG A 64 -14.73 3.13 -3.23
N TYR A 65 -13.78 3.17 -4.14
CA TYR A 65 -13.60 2.15 -5.16
C TYR A 65 -12.51 1.18 -4.70
N GLU A 66 -12.85 -0.09 -4.69
CA GLU A 66 -11.94 -1.16 -4.26
C GLU A 66 -12.33 -2.46 -4.92
N ARG A 67 -11.36 -3.22 -5.42
CA ARG A 67 -11.60 -4.57 -5.92
C ARG A 67 -11.98 -5.50 -4.76
N ALA A 68 -12.81 -6.49 -5.04
CA ALA A 68 -13.26 -7.45 -4.02
C ALA A 68 -12.11 -8.38 -3.58
N HIS A 69 -11.26 -8.78 -4.52
CA HIS A 69 -10.22 -9.77 -4.29
C HIS A 69 -8.82 -9.18 -4.51
N SER A 70 -7.87 -9.65 -3.69
CA SER A 70 -6.44 -9.40 -3.87
C SER A 70 -5.99 -9.89 -5.23
N LEU A 71 -4.97 -9.23 -5.81
CA LEU A 71 -4.42 -9.50 -7.14
C LEU A 71 -5.38 -9.25 -8.32
N SER A 72 -6.64 -8.83 -8.06
CA SER A 72 -7.53 -8.41 -9.15
C SER A 72 -7.03 -7.16 -9.85
N ALA A 73 -6.44 -6.24 -9.13
CA ALA A 73 -5.76 -5.08 -9.67
C ALA A 73 -4.64 -4.61 -8.74
N VAL A 74 -3.56 -4.14 -9.33
CA VAL A 74 -2.49 -3.41 -8.63
C VAL A 74 -2.38 -2.01 -9.17
N HIS A 75 -1.87 -1.11 -8.35
CA HIS A 75 -1.53 0.25 -8.74
C HIS A 75 -0.03 0.40 -8.82
N MET A 76 0.45 1.13 -9.82
CA MET A 76 1.85 1.53 -9.96
C MET A 76 1.93 3.02 -10.28
N ASP A 77 2.75 3.72 -9.52
CA ASP A 77 3.04 5.14 -9.73
C ASP A 77 4.46 5.45 -9.26
N TRP A 78 5.04 6.53 -9.79
CA TRP A 78 6.36 7.04 -9.45
C TRP A 78 6.26 8.33 -8.66
N HIS A 79 7.07 8.42 -7.61
CA HIS A 79 7.16 9.61 -6.76
C HIS A 79 8.60 10.06 -6.59
N ILE A 80 8.86 11.36 -6.72
CA ILE A 80 10.17 11.95 -6.41
C ILE A 80 10.30 12.02 -4.90
N SER A 81 11.25 11.27 -4.35
CA SER A 81 11.46 11.19 -2.91
C SER A 81 12.06 12.48 -2.36
N LYS A 82 11.42 13.02 -1.32
CA LYS A 82 11.98 14.09 -0.48
C LYS A 82 12.75 13.49 0.69
N ALA A 83 12.35 12.31 1.16
CA ALA A 83 13.00 11.61 2.26
C ALA A 83 14.39 11.08 1.87
N VAL A 84 14.59 10.73 0.59
CA VAL A 84 15.88 10.29 0.04
C VAL A 84 16.20 11.14 -1.20
N PRO A 85 16.89 12.29 -1.02
CA PRO A 85 17.20 13.19 -2.12
C PRO A 85 17.92 12.51 -3.29
N GLY A 86 17.52 12.82 -4.51
CA GLY A 86 18.08 12.23 -5.73
C GLY A 86 17.50 10.87 -6.11
N LYS A 87 16.53 10.34 -5.34
CA LYS A 87 15.85 9.07 -5.67
C LYS A 87 14.40 9.31 -6.06
N GLN A 88 13.90 8.40 -6.88
CA GLN A 88 12.50 8.23 -7.20
C GLN A 88 12.05 6.87 -6.70
N VAL A 89 10.89 6.81 -6.09
CA VAL A 89 10.31 5.59 -5.52
C VAL A 89 9.12 5.15 -6.34
N CYS A 90 9.04 3.85 -6.59
CA CYS A 90 7.86 3.22 -7.18
C CYS A 90 7.46 2.00 -6.36
N VAL A 91 6.18 1.70 -6.34
CA VAL A 91 5.62 0.52 -5.67
C VAL A 91 4.56 -0.16 -6.51
N VAL A 92 4.39 -1.46 -6.26
CA VAL A 92 3.26 -2.26 -6.74
C VAL A 92 2.31 -2.46 -5.56
N LEU A 93 1.22 -1.70 -5.53
CA LEU A 93 0.26 -1.66 -4.43
C LEU A 93 -1.02 -2.43 -4.80
N ASP A 94 -1.36 -3.46 -4.04
CA ASP A 94 -2.62 -4.20 -4.25
C ASP A 94 -3.85 -3.34 -3.90
N ASP A 95 -4.79 -3.26 -4.85
CA ASP A 95 -5.98 -2.43 -4.75
C ASP A 95 -6.89 -2.83 -3.59
N ALA A 96 -7.09 -4.11 -3.38
CA ALA A 96 -8.03 -4.64 -2.40
C ALA A 96 -7.50 -4.60 -0.96
N SER A 97 -6.27 -5.03 -0.76
CA SER A 97 -5.68 -5.23 0.57
C SER A 97 -4.82 -4.07 1.06
N ARG A 98 -4.41 -3.16 0.17
CA ARG A 98 -3.39 -2.12 0.44
C ARG A 98 -2.00 -2.69 0.69
N LYS A 99 -1.76 -3.97 0.42
CA LYS A 99 -0.44 -4.57 0.54
C LYS A 99 0.47 -4.04 -0.56
N VAL A 100 1.67 -3.60 -0.21
CA VAL A 100 2.74 -3.36 -1.15
C VAL A 100 3.41 -4.70 -1.45
N LEU A 101 3.33 -5.13 -2.72
CA LEU A 101 3.84 -6.42 -3.18
C LEU A 101 5.34 -6.35 -3.49
N SER A 102 5.77 -5.24 -4.08
CA SER A 102 7.17 -4.90 -4.35
C SER A 102 7.35 -3.39 -4.35
N GLY A 103 8.55 -2.91 -4.18
CA GLY A 103 8.88 -1.48 -4.26
C GLY A 103 10.36 -1.22 -4.21
N GLY A 104 10.78 -0.13 -4.85
CA GLY A 104 12.20 0.22 -4.98
C GLY A 104 12.44 1.72 -5.08
N GLU A 105 13.66 2.11 -4.75
CA GLU A 105 14.19 3.47 -4.87
C GLU A 105 15.27 3.49 -5.96
N PHE A 106 15.08 4.31 -6.97
CA PHE A 106 15.92 4.35 -8.16
C PHE A 106 16.40 5.78 -8.42
N GLU A 107 17.40 5.95 -9.27
CA GLU A 107 17.87 7.28 -9.70
C GLU A 107 16.89 7.93 -10.68
N SER A 108 16.15 7.12 -11.45
CA SER A 108 15.20 7.62 -12.45
C SER A 108 14.03 6.66 -12.63
N ALA A 109 12.88 7.22 -12.97
CA ALA A 109 11.70 6.48 -13.39
C ALA A 109 11.89 6.00 -14.83
N THR A 110 12.11 4.71 -15.04
CA THR A 110 12.28 4.10 -16.35
C THR A 110 11.32 2.95 -16.59
N GLU A 111 11.17 2.54 -17.86
CA GLU A 111 10.39 1.37 -18.25
C GLU A 111 10.97 0.11 -17.59
N GLU A 112 12.29 -0.04 -17.60
CA GLU A 112 13.02 -1.20 -17.06
C GLU A 112 12.78 -1.36 -15.56
N ASN A 113 12.87 -0.27 -14.80
CA ASN A 113 12.63 -0.27 -13.36
C ASN A 113 11.16 -0.58 -13.03
N SER A 114 10.21 -0.10 -13.87
CA SER A 114 8.79 -0.42 -13.74
C SER A 114 8.52 -1.90 -14.01
N VAL A 115 9.15 -2.46 -15.05
CA VAL A 115 9.08 -3.90 -15.37
C VAL A 115 9.69 -4.74 -14.27
N LEU A 116 10.87 -4.34 -13.74
CA LEU A 116 11.54 -5.06 -12.65
C LEU A 116 10.62 -5.25 -11.45
N LEU A 117 10.01 -4.16 -10.97
CA LEU A 117 9.13 -4.22 -9.78
C LEU A 117 7.87 -5.05 -10.04
N LEU A 118 7.24 -4.91 -11.20
CA LEU A 118 6.05 -5.70 -11.50
C LEU A 118 6.38 -7.18 -11.65
N LYS A 119 7.53 -7.50 -12.23
CA LYS A 119 8.03 -8.87 -12.36
C LYS A 119 8.28 -9.51 -10.99
N GLU A 120 8.96 -8.82 -10.07
CA GLU A 120 9.18 -9.27 -8.70
C GLU A 120 7.86 -9.56 -7.99
N ALA A 121 6.87 -8.67 -8.12
CA ALA A 121 5.53 -8.86 -7.54
C ALA A 121 4.83 -10.09 -8.13
N LEU A 122 4.87 -10.27 -9.47
CA LEU A 122 4.26 -11.41 -10.16
C LEU A 122 4.93 -12.74 -9.75
N GLU A 123 6.26 -12.81 -9.75
CA GLU A 123 7.02 -14.01 -9.39
C GLU A 123 6.75 -14.41 -7.93
N SER A 124 6.77 -13.45 -7.02
CA SER A 124 6.45 -13.69 -5.60
C SER A 124 5.03 -14.24 -5.42
N CYS A 125 4.04 -13.64 -6.10
CA CYS A 125 2.65 -14.09 -5.99
C CYS A 125 2.42 -15.47 -6.62
N ARG A 126 3.04 -15.74 -7.77
CA ARG A 126 2.94 -17.06 -8.43
C ARG A 126 3.61 -18.14 -7.60
N SER A 127 4.78 -17.88 -7.05
CA SER A 127 5.49 -18.83 -6.19
C SER A 127 4.72 -19.16 -4.91
N ALA A 128 4.14 -18.13 -4.26
CA ALA A 128 3.48 -18.33 -2.97
C ALA A 128 2.02 -18.82 -3.09
N TYR A 129 1.29 -18.45 -4.15
CA TYR A 129 -0.16 -18.62 -4.24
C TYR A 129 -0.63 -19.23 -5.56
N ASN A 130 0.26 -19.54 -6.49
CA ASN A 130 -0.05 -20.02 -7.84
C ASN A 130 -1.05 -19.15 -8.60
N ILE A 131 -1.01 -17.84 -8.38
CA ILE A 131 -1.90 -16.87 -9.05
C ILE A 131 -1.10 -15.64 -9.45
N GLY A 132 -1.44 -15.04 -10.60
CA GLY A 132 -0.87 -13.79 -11.11
C GLY A 132 -1.78 -12.58 -10.86
N ILE A 133 -1.24 -11.40 -11.14
CA ILE A 133 -1.95 -10.12 -11.14
C ILE A 133 -2.79 -10.05 -12.41
N ARG A 134 -4.07 -9.64 -12.30
CA ARG A 134 -4.99 -9.55 -13.46
C ARG A 134 -4.95 -8.19 -14.15
N GLU A 135 -4.88 -7.10 -13.39
CA GLU A 135 -4.92 -5.73 -13.90
C GLU A 135 -3.79 -4.90 -13.27
N CYS A 136 -3.16 -4.03 -14.06
CA CYS A 136 -2.23 -3.00 -13.60
C CYS A 136 -2.78 -1.62 -13.92
N ILE A 137 -3.01 -0.81 -12.89
CA ILE A 137 -3.50 0.57 -12.99
C ILE A 137 -2.30 1.49 -12.90
N SER A 138 -2.09 2.33 -13.90
CA SER A 138 -1.00 3.31 -13.95
C SER A 138 -1.47 4.64 -14.53
N ASP A 139 -0.67 5.67 -14.38
CA ASP A 139 -0.85 6.92 -15.10
C ASP A 139 -0.38 6.81 -16.57
N HIS A 140 -0.37 7.95 -17.27
CA HIS A 140 0.11 8.08 -18.64
C HIS A 140 1.61 8.47 -18.71
N GLY A 141 2.37 8.24 -17.64
CA GLY A 141 3.80 8.51 -17.64
C GLY A 141 4.55 7.66 -18.66
N THR A 142 5.61 8.22 -19.22
CA THR A 142 6.42 7.56 -20.28
C THR A 142 7.06 6.25 -19.82
N GLN A 143 7.18 6.02 -18.52
CA GLN A 143 7.64 4.76 -17.92
C GLN A 143 6.59 3.65 -17.95
N PHE A 144 5.32 3.96 -18.25
CA PHE A 144 4.21 3.01 -18.30
C PHE A 144 3.49 2.96 -19.64
N TYR A 145 3.61 4.02 -20.44
CA TYR A 145 2.78 4.19 -21.64
C TYR A 145 3.51 4.97 -22.74
N ALA A 146 3.39 4.48 -23.98
CA ALA A 146 3.94 5.15 -25.15
C ALA A 146 2.98 6.18 -25.72
N ASP A 147 3.41 7.44 -25.80
CA ASP A 147 2.63 8.51 -26.44
C ASP A 147 2.53 8.35 -27.97
N LYS A 148 3.59 7.82 -28.60
CA LYS A 148 3.65 7.62 -30.05
C LYS A 148 3.31 6.20 -30.40
N ARG A 149 2.27 6.05 -31.27
CA ARG A 149 1.78 4.76 -31.73
C ARG A 149 1.74 4.72 -33.26
N ASP A 150 1.87 3.53 -33.83
CA ASP A 150 1.68 3.33 -35.25
C ASP A 150 0.19 3.46 -35.67
N LYS A 151 -0.08 3.38 -36.99
CA LYS A 151 -1.45 3.43 -37.52
C LYS A 151 -2.38 2.31 -37.05
N HIS A 152 -1.84 1.28 -36.41
CA HIS A 152 -2.59 0.15 -35.84
C HIS A 152 -2.70 0.25 -34.31
N GLY A 153 -2.20 1.34 -33.72
CA GLY A 153 -2.23 1.55 -32.26
C GLY A 153 -1.13 0.83 -31.49
N ASN A 154 -0.14 0.23 -32.16
CA ASN A 154 0.98 -0.45 -31.51
C ASN A 154 2.11 0.55 -31.21
N ALA A 155 2.81 0.31 -30.11
CA ALA A 155 4.03 1.00 -29.75
C ALA A 155 5.11 -0.01 -29.32
N LYS A 156 6.36 0.34 -29.56
CA LYS A 156 7.49 -0.34 -28.93
C LYS A 156 7.67 0.28 -27.56
N HIS A 157 7.16 -0.39 -26.52
CA HIS A 157 7.24 0.07 -25.14
C HIS A 157 7.41 -1.13 -24.24
N LEU A 158 8.53 -1.18 -23.52
CA LEU A 158 8.96 -2.35 -22.76
C LEU A 158 7.92 -2.77 -21.70
N PHE A 159 7.36 -1.80 -20.98
CA PHE A 159 6.35 -2.07 -19.96
C PHE A 159 5.04 -2.62 -20.55
N GLU A 160 4.52 -2.03 -21.65
CA GLU A 160 3.31 -2.52 -22.31
C GLU A 160 3.53 -3.93 -22.91
N GLU A 161 4.72 -4.19 -23.46
CA GLU A 161 5.10 -5.49 -24.01
C GLU A 161 5.18 -6.56 -22.91
N PHE A 162 5.78 -6.20 -21.77
CA PHE A 162 5.82 -7.05 -20.59
C PHE A 162 4.40 -7.39 -20.08
N LEU A 163 3.52 -6.41 -19.92
CA LEU A 163 2.13 -6.64 -19.52
C LEU A 163 1.39 -7.59 -20.46
N ARG A 164 1.62 -7.44 -21.78
CA ARG A 164 1.02 -8.32 -22.79
C ARG A 164 1.52 -9.75 -22.67
N THR A 165 2.84 -9.93 -22.47
CA THR A 165 3.47 -11.25 -22.30
C THR A 165 2.96 -11.95 -21.04
N GLU A 166 2.79 -11.19 -19.93
CA GLU A 166 2.32 -11.71 -18.66
C GLU A 166 0.78 -11.83 -18.57
N VAL A 167 0.06 -11.45 -19.65
CA VAL A 167 -1.41 -11.43 -19.71
C VAL A 167 -2.02 -10.54 -18.60
N VAL A 168 -1.37 -9.44 -18.29
CA VAL A 168 -1.84 -8.43 -17.33
C VAL A 168 -2.51 -7.30 -18.09
N LYS A 169 -3.78 -7.00 -17.80
CA LYS A 169 -4.51 -5.92 -18.45
C LYS A 169 -4.08 -4.57 -17.90
N GLN A 170 -3.59 -3.69 -18.75
CA GLN A 170 -3.31 -2.30 -18.37
C GLN A 170 -4.60 -1.48 -18.27
N ILE A 171 -4.72 -0.69 -17.22
CA ILE A 171 -5.78 0.30 -17.02
C ILE A 171 -5.11 1.65 -16.79
N LEU A 172 -5.26 2.55 -17.75
CA LEU A 172 -4.74 3.91 -17.60
C LEU A 172 -5.71 4.77 -16.81
N CYS A 173 -5.20 5.49 -15.82
CA CYS A 173 -5.98 6.43 -15.04
C CYS A 173 -6.57 7.52 -15.90
N ARG A 174 -7.83 7.90 -15.69
CA ARG A 174 -8.43 9.03 -16.41
C ARG A 174 -7.72 10.32 -16.06
N ILE A 175 -7.32 11.07 -17.10
CA ILE A 175 -6.73 12.40 -16.96
C ILE A 175 -7.69 13.29 -16.16
N LYS A 176 -7.19 13.96 -15.10
CA LYS A 176 -7.95 14.84 -14.18
C LYS A 176 -8.99 14.15 -13.28
N HIS A 177 -8.89 12.84 -13.04
CA HIS A 177 -9.69 12.15 -12.02
C HIS A 177 -8.81 11.72 -10.82
N PRO A 178 -8.62 12.57 -9.79
CA PRO A 178 -7.72 12.31 -8.66
C PRO A 178 -8.16 11.12 -7.79
N GLN A 179 -9.36 10.57 -8.01
CA GLN A 179 -9.88 9.45 -7.22
C GLN A 179 -9.17 8.13 -7.51
N THR A 180 -8.56 7.96 -8.69
CA THR A 180 -7.92 6.71 -9.10
C THR A 180 -6.54 6.56 -8.44
N ASN A 181 -5.79 7.66 -8.27
CA ASN A 181 -4.43 7.66 -7.71
C ASN A 181 -4.40 7.92 -6.19
N GLY A 182 -5.56 8.13 -5.56
CA GLY A 182 -5.61 8.49 -4.14
C GLY A 182 -5.09 7.43 -3.16
N LYS A 183 -4.88 6.18 -3.60
CA LYS A 183 -4.32 5.11 -2.78
C LYS A 183 -2.80 5.19 -2.75
N GLU A 184 -2.20 5.43 -3.92
CA GLU A 184 -0.76 5.62 -4.10
C GLU A 184 -0.30 6.93 -3.46
N GLU A 185 -1.04 8.03 -3.68
CA GLU A 185 -0.78 9.32 -3.02
C GLU A 185 -0.71 9.15 -1.50
N LYS A 186 -1.63 8.37 -0.92
CA LYS A 186 -1.61 8.07 0.53
C LYS A 186 -0.43 7.23 0.95
N TRP A 187 0.00 6.29 0.10
CA TRP A 187 1.20 5.52 0.37
C TRP A 187 2.46 6.39 0.27
N PHE A 188 2.56 7.28 -0.73
CA PHE A 188 3.69 8.21 -0.84
C PHE A 188 3.73 9.23 0.30
N ASP A 189 2.58 9.78 0.75
CA ASP A 189 2.52 10.58 1.98
C ASP A 189 3.09 9.79 3.18
N PHE A 190 2.74 8.51 3.28
CA PHE A 190 3.23 7.64 4.33
C PHE A 190 4.74 7.38 4.20
N TYR A 191 5.21 7.09 2.99
CA TYR A 191 6.63 6.91 2.69
C TYR A 191 7.44 8.14 3.12
N GLU A 192 7.06 9.34 2.72
CA GLU A 192 7.77 10.58 3.07
C GLU A 192 7.87 10.80 4.59
N HIS A 193 6.83 10.44 5.34
CA HIS A 193 6.82 10.62 6.79
C HIS A 193 7.67 9.58 7.55
N HIS A 194 7.85 8.41 6.99
CA HIS A 194 8.42 7.29 7.73
C HIS A 194 9.75 6.77 7.19
N ARG A 195 10.08 7.04 5.90
CA ARG A 195 11.25 6.46 5.22
C ARG A 195 12.57 6.69 5.97
N GLY A 196 12.79 7.86 6.54
CA GLY A 196 14.02 8.19 7.27
C GLY A 196 14.28 7.37 8.55
N ARG A 197 13.36 6.49 8.95
CA ARG A 197 13.49 5.61 10.13
C ARG A 197 14.02 4.23 9.81
N TYR A 198 14.12 3.89 8.54
CA TYR A 198 14.47 2.55 8.08
C TYR A 198 15.72 2.60 7.21
N GLY A 199 16.52 1.56 7.25
CA GLY A 199 17.74 1.46 6.43
C GLY A 199 17.45 1.34 4.94
N SER A 200 16.29 0.75 4.58
CA SER A 200 15.86 0.55 3.20
C SER A 200 14.36 0.76 3.01
N VAL A 201 13.93 0.93 1.76
CA VAL A 201 12.50 0.94 1.42
C VAL A 201 11.85 -0.41 1.69
N GLY A 202 12.60 -1.51 1.56
CA GLY A 202 12.12 -2.87 1.88
C GLY A 202 11.70 -3.00 3.34
N GLU A 203 12.52 -2.54 4.29
CA GLU A 203 12.19 -2.53 5.72
C GLU A 203 10.94 -1.67 6.02
N LEU A 204 10.81 -0.52 5.36
CA LEU A 204 9.62 0.31 5.47
C LEU A 204 8.37 -0.42 4.95
N ILE A 205 8.48 -1.11 3.81
CA ILE A 205 7.40 -1.89 3.21
C ILE A 205 6.98 -3.02 4.13
N ASP A 206 7.95 -3.75 4.71
CA ASP A 206 7.66 -4.82 5.66
C ASP A 206 6.92 -4.32 6.89
N TRP A 207 7.37 -3.20 7.47
CA TRP A 207 6.65 -2.57 8.56
C TRP A 207 5.25 -2.10 8.14
N TYR A 208 5.11 -1.43 6.98
CA TYR A 208 3.83 -0.98 6.46
C TYR A 208 2.84 -2.14 6.29
N ASN A 209 3.28 -3.25 5.72
CA ASN A 209 2.46 -4.42 5.48
C ASN A 209 2.03 -5.15 6.77
N ASN A 210 2.75 -4.95 7.87
CA ASN A 210 2.51 -5.58 9.16
C ASN A 210 1.86 -4.67 10.22
N ARG A 211 1.59 -3.40 9.90
CA ARG A 211 0.87 -2.49 10.80
C ARG A 211 -0.62 -2.43 10.47
N MET A 212 -1.43 -2.06 11.48
CA MET A 212 -2.86 -1.82 11.25
C MET A 212 -3.07 -0.71 10.20
N HIS A 213 -4.06 -0.88 9.33
CA HIS A 213 -4.33 0.07 8.26
C HIS A 213 -5.76 0.64 8.34
N GLY A 214 -5.88 1.98 8.41
CA GLY A 214 -7.14 2.69 8.67
C GLY A 214 -8.26 2.49 7.63
N SER A 215 -7.96 2.00 6.43
CA SER A 215 -8.97 1.66 5.43
C SER A 215 -9.35 0.18 5.41
N LEU A 216 -8.82 -0.63 6.32
CA LEU A 216 -9.15 -2.05 6.47
C LEU A 216 -10.08 -2.28 7.67
N ASN A 217 -10.23 -3.52 8.11
CA ASN A 217 -11.10 -3.84 9.23
C ASN A 217 -10.49 -3.40 10.57
N MET A 218 -10.85 -2.19 11.01
CA MET A 218 -10.35 -1.60 12.25
C MET A 218 -10.87 -2.27 13.53
N ARG A 219 -11.86 -3.17 13.45
CA ARG A 219 -12.36 -3.91 14.64
C ARG A 219 -11.33 -4.94 15.11
N VAL A 220 -10.54 -5.46 14.19
CA VAL A 220 -9.49 -6.45 14.45
C VAL A 220 -8.08 -5.89 14.19
N CYS A 221 -7.94 -4.57 14.06
CA CYS A 221 -6.66 -3.90 13.73
C CYS A 221 -5.95 -4.53 12.52
N GLU A 222 -6.75 -4.83 11.47
CA GLU A 222 -6.31 -5.60 10.32
C GLU A 222 -5.13 -4.94 9.60
N THR A 223 -4.12 -5.76 9.29
CA THR A 223 -2.93 -5.34 8.53
C THR A 223 -3.12 -5.60 7.04
N PRO A 224 -2.36 -4.93 6.13
CA PRO A 224 -2.34 -5.25 4.71
C PRO A 224 -2.05 -6.72 4.41
N ASN A 225 -1.11 -7.36 5.13
CA ASN A 225 -0.82 -8.78 4.98
C ASN A 225 -2.03 -9.66 5.31
N GLN A 226 -2.72 -9.39 6.41
CA GLN A 226 -3.93 -10.14 6.79
C GLN A 226 -5.07 -9.93 5.81
N ALA A 227 -5.30 -8.67 5.38
CA ALA A 227 -6.32 -8.36 4.39
C ALA A 227 -6.03 -9.03 3.04
N PHE A 228 -4.75 -9.10 2.64
CA PHE A 228 -4.33 -9.74 1.41
C PHE A 228 -4.71 -11.22 1.38
N ILE A 229 -4.41 -11.96 2.44
CA ILE A 229 -4.77 -13.36 2.56
C ILE A 229 -6.30 -13.53 2.63
N ARG A 230 -6.98 -12.76 3.48
CA ARG A 230 -8.44 -12.84 3.63
C ARG A 230 -9.20 -12.57 2.33
N LYS A 231 -8.66 -11.69 1.48
CA LYS A 231 -9.28 -11.29 0.20
C LYS A 231 -8.74 -12.08 -1.00
N MET A 232 -7.94 -13.13 -0.78
CA MET A 232 -7.52 -14.00 -1.88
C MET A 232 -8.72 -14.55 -2.64
N PRO A 233 -8.66 -14.64 -3.98
CA PRO A 233 -9.73 -15.24 -4.75
C PRO A 233 -9.88 -16.73 -4.42
N PRO A 234 -11.11 -17.29 -4.53
CA PRO A 234 -11.40 -18.67 -4.15
C PRO A 234 -10.52 -19.72 -4.84
N GLU A 235 -10.06 -19.43 -6.04
CA GLU A 235 -9.19 -20.31 -6.85
C GLU A 235 -7.87 -20.65 -6.14
N CYS A 236 -7.33 -19.69 -5.37
CA CYS A 236 -6.10 -19.91 -4.59
C CYS A 236 -6.29 -20.96 -3.51
N TRP A 237 -7.44 -20.94 -2.84
CA TRP A 237 -7.75 -21.89 -1.76
C TRP A 237 -7.99 -23.29 -2.31
N MET A 238 -8.59 -23.42 -3.48
CA MET A 238 -8.78 -24.71 -4.16
C MET A 238 -7.44 -25.33 -4.54
N TRP A 239 -6.49 -24.54 -5.02
CA TRP A 239 -5.15 -25.02 -5.35
C TRP A 239 -4.41 -25.49 -4.10
N LEU A 240 -4.39 -24.68 -3.03
CA LEU A 240 -3.75 -25.03 -1.75
C LEU A 240 -4.37 -26.31 -1.13
N ALA A 241 -5.70 -26.48 -1.21
CA ALA A 241 -6.38 -27.67 -0.72
C ALA A 241 -5.98 -28.92 -1.53
N LYS A 242 -5.82 -28.80 -2.85
CA LYS A 242 -5.39 -29.90 -3.71
C LYS A 242 -3.95 -30.32 -3.37
N ASP A 243 -3.05 -29.37 -3.21
CA ASP A 243 -1.64 -29.61 -2.86
C ASP A 243 -1.49 -30.33 -1.51
N LEU A 244 -2.36 -29.97 -0.54
CA LEU A 244 -2.41 -30.67 0.77
C LEU A 244 -3.02 -32.08 0.72
N LEU A 245 -3.82 -32.40 -0.31
CA LEU A 245 -4.43 -33.73 -0.46
C LEU A 245 -3.53 -34.68 -1.29
N GLU A 246 -2.57 -34.16 -2.01
CA GLU A 246 -1.59 -34.92 -2.81
C GLU A 246 -0.30 -35.22 -2.00
N LEU A 247 -0.17 -34.70 -0.76
CA LEU A 247 0.89 -35.02 0.22
C LEU A 247 0.45 -36.16 1.16
#